data_dfb2ee9a077049c84770f402f81a7880
#
_entry.id   dfb2ee9a077049c84770f402f81a7880
#
_cell.length_a   1.000
_cell.length_b   1.000
_cell.length_c   1.000
_cell.angle_alpha   90.00
_cell.angle_beta   90.00
_cell.angle_gamma   90.00
#
_symmetry.space_group_name_H-M   'P 1'
#
loop_
_entity.id
_entity.type
_entity.pdbx_description
1 polymer ?
#
loop_
_entity_poly.entity_id
_entity_poly.type
_entity_poly.pdbx_seq_one_letter_code
_entity_poly.pdbx_strand_id
1 'polypeptide(L)'
;MIKIKFNVMKGFVSNIEKATLENANFRKVLYSSKHSQLVLMALKPNEEIGMEVHPDNDQFFRFEKGRGKVIIDGHEYEVGDGVAVVVPAGAQHNVINTSGAEELKLYTIYSPAHHKDGIVRVTK
;
A
#
# COMPACT_ATOMS: atom_id res chain seq x y z
N MET A 1 -5.26 44.34 -17.78
CA MET A 1 -4.79 43.70 -16.54
C MET A 1 -4.64 42.20 -16.78
N ILE A 2 -3.47 41.68 -16.53
CA ILE A 2 -3.17 40.24 -16.68
C ILE A 2 -3.61 39.55 -15.40
N LYS A 3 -4.52 38.58 -15.49
CA LYS A 3 -4.87 37.71 -14.38
C LYS A 3 -3.91 36.52 -14.38
N ILE A 4 -3.13 36.39 -13.32
CA ILE A 4 -2.29 35.22 -13.11
C ILE A 4 -3.08 34.22 -12.29
N LYS A 5 -3.30 33.03 -12.89
CA LYS A 5 -3.92 31.91 -12.16
C LYS A 5 -2.82 31.11 -11.48
N PHE A 6 -2.90 30.98 -10.17
CA PHE A 6 -2.04 30.09 -9.41
C PHE A 6 -2.77 28.78 -9.15
N ASN A 7 -2.17 27.70 -9.57
CA ASN A 7 -2.63 26.38 -9.16
C ASN A 7 -2.12 26.10 -7.76
N VAL A 8 -3.04 25.98 -6.81
CA VAL A 8 -2.68 25.67 -5.42
C VAL A 8 -2.68 24.16 -5.26
N MET A 9 -1.51 23.61 -4.92
CA MET A 9 -1.37 22.22 -4.55
C MET A 9 -1.46 22.14 -3.04
N LYS A 10 -2.49 21.46 -2.53
CA LYS A 10 -2.73 21.36 -1.08
C LYS A 10 -1.98 20.21 -0.43
N GLY A 11 -1.58 19.21 -1.22
CA GLY A 11 -1.00 18.00 -0.68
C GLY A 11 -2.01 17.17 0.10
N PHE A 12 -1.50 16.28 0.92
CA PHE A 12 -2.33 15.39 1.72
C PHE A 12 -1.70 15.18 3.10
N VAL A 13 -2.51 15.33 4.14
CA VAL A 13 -2.08 15.15 5.53
C VAL A 13 -3.09 14.29 6.26
N SER A 14 -2.62 13.26 6.92
CA SER A 14 -3.48 12.34 7.68
C SER A 14 -2.67 11.67 8.79
N ASN A 15 -3.36 11.22 9.82
CA ASN A 15 -2.76 10.28 10.75
C ASN A 15 -2.77 8.91 10.09
N ILE A 16 -1.66 8.53 9.49
CA ILE A 16 -1.59 7.35 8.64
C ILE A 16 -1.76 6.04 9.43
N GLU A 17 -1.23 5.97 10.64
CA GLU A 17 -1.43 4.79 11.50
C GLU A 17 -2.91 4.59 11.79
N LYS A 18 -3.59 5.63 12.24
CA LYS A 18 -5.03 5.58 12.52
C LYS A 18 -5.83 5.20 11.29
N ALA A 19 -5.57 5.84 10.16
CA ALA A 19 -6.27 5.54 8.91
C ALA A 19 -6.08 4.09 8.49
N THR A 20 -4.87 3.56 8.63
CA THR A 20 -4.53 2.18 8.28
C THR A 20 -5.25 1.20 9.21
N LEU A 21 -5.23 1.45 10.52
CA LEU A 21 -5.89 0.58 11.49
C LEU A 21 -7.41 0.56 11.34
N GLU A 22 -8.01 1.65 10.95
CA GLU A 22 -9.46 1.77 10.73
C GLU A 22 -9.92 1.23 9.37
N ASN A 23 -9.01 1.06 8.41
CA ASN A 23 -9.37 0.57 7.08
C ASN A 23 -9.74 -0.92 7.12
N ALA A 24 -10.93 -1.24 6.61
CA ALA A 24 -11.39 -2.60 6.43
C ALA A 24 -11.49 -3.01 4.95
N ASN A 25 -11.16 -2.11 4.04
CA ASN A 25 -11.19 -2.40 2.60
C ASN A 25 -9.93 -3.16 2.18
N PHE A 26 -10.08 -4.10 1.26
CA PHE A 26 -8.92 -4.77 0.68
C PHE A 26 -7.93 -3.75 0.10
N ARG A 27 -8.45 -2.77 -0.64
CA ARG A 27 -7.64 -1.69 -1.23
C ARG A 27 -8.42 -0.39 -1.22
N LYS A 28 -7.77 0.67 -0.73
CA LYS A 28 -8.32 2.02 -0.78
C LYS A 28 -7.22 2.99 -1.17
N VAL A 29 -7.30 3.54 -2.37
CA VAL A 29 -6.38 4.59 -2.80
C VAL A 29 -6.72 5.86 -2.02
N LEU A 30 -5.80 6.31 -1.19
CA LEU A 30 -6.01 7.45 -0.30
C LEU A 30 -5.61 8.76 -0.96
N TYR A 31 -4.49 8.77 -1.68
CA TYR A 31 -4.00 9.95 -2.37
C TYR A 31 -3.05 9.57 -3.50
N SER A 32 -3.18 10.26 -4.62
CA SER A 32 -2.27 10.09 -5.76
C SER A 32 -1.64 11.44 -6.12
N SER A 33 -0.34 11.44 -6.31
CA SER A 33 0.41 12.59 -6.81
C SER A 33 1.24 12.17 -8.03
N LYS A 34 2.00 13.08 -8.57
CA LYS A 34 2.75 12.84 -9.81
C LYS A 34 3.73 11.66 -9.70
N HIS A 35 4.41 11.54 -8.56
CA HIS A 35 5.49 10.57 -8.37
C HIS A 35 5.24 9.56 -7.25
N SER A 36 4.08 9.60 -6.61
CA SER A 36 3.76 8.66 -5.53
C SER A 36 2.26 8.49 -5.37
N GLN A 37 1.87 7.33 -4.82
CA GLN A 37 0.47 7.02 -4.54
C GLN A 37 0.40 6.27 -3.21
N LEU A 38 -0.44 6.77 -2.30
CA LEU A 38 -0.65 6.19 -0.97
C LEU A 38 -1.92 5.34 -0.99
N VAL A 39 -1.77 4.09 -0.58
CA VAL A 39 -2.85 3.10 -0.62
C VAL A 39 -2.94 2.37 0.71
N LEU A 40 -4.15 2.25 1.25
CA LEU A 40 -4.42 1.44 2.44
C LEU A 40 -4.88 0.05 2.02
N MET A 41 -4.46 -0.96 2.75
CA MET A 41 -4.88 -2.34 2.52
C MET A 41 -5.17 -3.07 3.83
N ALA A 42 -6.17 -3.94 3.79
CA ALA A 42 -6.47 -4.89 4.85
C ALA A 42 -6.66 -6.26 4.22
N LEU A 43 -5.83 -7.21 4.63
CA LEU A 43 -5.93 -8.59 4.17
C LEU A 43 -6.64 -9.41 5.25
N LYS A 44 -7.64 -10.18 4.85
CA LYS A 44 -8.34 -11.11 5.74
C LYS A 44 -7.41 -12.24 6.16
N PRO A 45 -7.76 -13.00 7.22
CA PRO A 45 -6.97 -14.17 7.61
C PRO A 45 -6.69 -15.09 6.43
N ASN A 46 -5.43 -15.49 6.28
CA ASN A 46 -4.92 -16.37 5.21
C ASN A 46 -5.00 -15.80 3.79
N GLU A 47 -5.43 -14.56 3.63
CA GLU A 47 -5.51 -13.90 2.33
C GLU A 47 -4.13 -13.41 1.88
N GLU A 48 -3.91 -13.43 0.59
CA GLU A 48 -2.70 -12.88 -0.02
C GLU A 48 -3.06 -11.90 -1.13
N ILE A 49 -2.15 -10.97 -1.41
CA ILE A 49 -2.32 -10.06 -2.55
C ILE A 49 -2.21 -10.84 -3.85
N GLY A 50 -1.30 -11.77 -3.93
CA GLY A 50 -0.94 -12.52 -5.11
C GLY A 50 0.43 -12.12 -5.63
N MET A 51 1.06 -13.01 -6.39
CA MET A 51 2.36 -12.73 -6.97
C MET A 51 2.24 -11.66 -8.05
N GLU A 52 3.01 -10.59 -7.91
CA GLU A 52 2.96 -9.43 -8.80
C GLU A 52 4.37 -8.99 -9.20
N VAL A 53 4.46 -8.34 -10.37
CA VAL A 53 5.64 -7.61 -10.81
C VAL A 53 5.18 -6.23 -11.24
N HIS A 54 5.80 -5.19 -10.71
CA HIS A 54 5.56 -3.81 -11.14
C HIS A 54 6.84 -3.30 -11.81
N PRO A 55 6.93 -3.37 -13.15
CA PRO A 55 8.19 -3.04 -13.84
C PRO A 55 8.58 -1.56 -13.72
N ASP A 56 7.59 -0.68 -13.51
CA ASP A 56 7.79 0.76 -13.53
C ASP A 56 7.60 1.44 -12.18
N ASN A 57 7.36 0.66 -11.11
CA ASN A 57 7.06 1.20 -9.79
C ASN A 57 7.96 0.59 -8.74
N ASP A 58 8.59 1.43 -7.93
CA ASP A 58 9.07 1.02 -6.63
C ASP A 58 7.86 0.97 -5.70
N GLN A 59 7.89 0.06 -4.75
CA GLN A 59 6.78 -0.07 -3.80
C GLN A 59 7.30 -0.17 -2.37
N PHE A 60 6.80 0.72 -1.51
CA PHE A 60 7.07 0.72 -0.09
C PHE A 60 5.87 0.13 0.65
N PHE A 61 6.11 -0.74 1.62
CA PHE A 61 5.09 -1.28 2.52
C PHE A 61 5.43 -0.94 3.96
N ARG A 62 4.43 -0.54 4.73
CA ARG A 62 4.53 -0.46 6.18
C ARG A 62 3.38 -1.27 6.78
N PHE A 63 3.72 -2.21 7.65
CA PHE A 63 2.74 -3.04 8.36
C PHE A 63 2.45 -2.41 9.72
N GLU A 64 1.18 -2.07 9.96
CA GLU A 64 0.77 -1.42 11.21
C GLU A 64 0.23 -2.41 12.24
N LYS A 65 -0.43 -3.50 11.79
CA LYS A 65 -0.98 -4.49 12.69
C LYS A 65 -1.11 -5.85 12.01
N GLY A 66 -0.81 -6.87 12.77
CA GLY A 66 -0.93 -8.25 12.34
C GLY A 66 0.42 -8.89 12.05
N ARG A 67 0.41 -10.03 11.41
CA ARG A 67 1.62 -10.73 11.01
C ARG A 67 1.45 -11.35 9.63
N GLY A 68 2.51 -11.34 8.90
CA GLY A 68 2.49 -11.86 7.54
C GLY A 68 3.85 -12.27 7.05
N LYS A 69 3.91 -12.52 5.76
CA LYS A 69 5.11 -12.88 5.04
C LYS A 69 5.15 -12.06 3.75
N VAL A 70 6.32 -11.57 3.42
CA VAL A 70 6.59 -10.95 2.11
C VAL A 70 7.61 -11.81 1.39
N ILE A 71 7.32 -12.13 0.14
CA ILE A 71 8.24 -12.87 -0.72
C ILE A 71 8.73 -11.91 -1.81
N ILE A 72 10.05 -11.77 -1.95
CA ILE A 72 10.68 -10.91 -2.97
C ILE A 72 11.70 -11.75 -3.72
N ASP A 73 11.48 -11.95 -5.02
CA ASP A 73 12.35 -12.77 -5.88
C ASP A 73 12.73 -14.10 -5.21
N GLY A 74 11.74 -14.79 -4.65
CA GLY A 74 11.91 -16.09 -4.00
C GLY A 74 12.42 -16.05 -2.55
N HIS A 75 12.84 -14.89 -2.04
CA HIS A 75 13.26 -14.76 -0.64
C HIS A 75 12.06 -14.42 0.24
N GLU A 76 11.90 -15.14 1.34
CA GLU A 76 10.80 -14.96 2.29
C GLU A 76 11.25 -14.15 3.50
N TYR A 77 10.40 -13.18 3.88
CA TYR A 77 10.63 -12.34 5.07
C TYR A 77 9.37 -12.32 5.92
N GLU A 78 9.52 -12.54 7.22
CA GLU A 78 8.42 -12.36 8.17
C GLU A 78 8.22 -10.87 8.45
N VAL A 79 6.96 -10.45 8.49
CA VAL A 79 6.59 -9.06 8.75
C VAL A 79 5.51 -8.98 9.83
N GLY A 80 5.46 -7.88 10.52
CA GLY A 80 4.49 -7.62 11.59
C GLY A 80 4.48 -6.14 11.94
N ASP A 81 3.92 -5.81 13.10
CA ASP A 81 3.76 -4.44 13.55
C ASP A 81 5.07 -3.64 13.45
N GLY A 82 5.03 -2.53 12.75
CA GLY A 82 6.16 -1.60 12.63
C GLY A 82 7.20 -1.97 11.57
N VAL A 83 7.01 -3.08 10.84
CA VAL A 83 7.96 -3.51 9.81
C VAL A 83 7.72 -2.75 8.51
N ALA A 84 8.80 -2.31 7.88
CA ALA A 84 8.78 -1.69 6.56
C ALA A 84 9.50 -2.58 5.55
N VAL A 85 9.01 -2.59 4.32
CA VAL A 85 9.58 -3.33 3.20
C VAL A 85 9.64 -2.43 1.98
N VAL A 86 10.74 -2.46 1.25
CA VAL A 86 10.85 -1.81 -0.06
C VAL A 86 11.04 -2.88 -1.12
N VAL A 87 10.14 -2.88 -2.10
CA VAL A 87 10.25 -3.75 -3.28
C VAL A 87 10.67 -2.88 -4.46
N PRO A 88 11.87 -3.07 -5.01
CA PRO A 88 12.32 -2.30 -6.17
C PRO A 88 11.54 -2.68 -7.42
N ALA A 89 11.42 -1.73 -8.35
CA ALA A 89 10.78 -1.95 -9.64
C ALA A 89 11.35 -3.19 -10.31
N GLY A 90 10.47 -4.04 -10.86
CA GLY A 90 10.84 -5.26 -11.56
C GLY A 90 10.98 -6.51 -10.68
N ALA A 91 11.04 -6.38 -9.36
CA ALA A 91 11.12 -7.54 -8.47
C ALA A 91 9.75 -8.22 -8.36
N GLN A 92 9.74 -9.54 -8.51
CA GLN A 92 8.56 -10.36 -8.28
C GLN A 92 8.27 -10.42 -6.77
N HIS A 93 7.04 -10.17 -6.35
CA HIS A 93 6.72 -10.14 -4.92
C HIS A 93 5.29 -10.54 -4.62
N ASN A 94 5.06 -10.96 -3.37
CA ASN A 94 3.74 -11.27 -2.82
C ASN A 94 3.71 -10.90 -1.35
N VAL A 95 2.53 -10.54 -0.86
CA VAL A 95 2.26 -10.27 0.55
C VAL A 95 1.18 -11.22 1.01
N ILE A 96 1.43 -11.93 2.08
CA ILE A 96 0.55 -12.98 2.60
C ILE A 96 0.25 -12.71 4.07
N ASN A 97 -1.05 -12.71 4.43
CA ASN A 97 -1.46 -12.73 5.82
C ASN A 97 -1.34 -14.18 6.34
N THR A 98 -0.42 -14.42 7.23
CA THR A 98 -0.17 -15.77 7.78
C THR A 98 -0.99 -16.08 9.02
N SER A 99 -1.77 -15.12 9.53
CA SER A 99 -2.69 -15.36 10.63
C SER A 99 -3.99 -16.01 10.14
N GLY A 100 -4.44 -17.02 10.84
CA GLY A 100 -5.76 -17.62 10.59
C GLY A 100 -6.90 -16.93 11.33
N ALA A 101 -6.61 -15.88 12.12
CA ALA A 101 -7.59 -15.24 13.01
C ALA A 101 -7.69 -13.73 12.84
N GLU A 102 -6.60 -13.04 12.50
CA GLU A 102 -6.54 -11.58 12.48
C GLU A 102 -6.28 -11.03 11.09
N GLU A 103 -6.77 -9.83 10.83
CA GLU A 103 -6.46 -9.10 9.62
C GLU A 103 -5.02 -8.58 9.64
N LEU A 104 -4.42 -8.45 8.46
CA LEU A 104 -3.14 -7.77 8.28
C LEU A 104 -3.41 -6.37 7.74
N LYS A 105 -3.06 -5.36 8.53
CA LYS A 105 -3.30 -3.95 8.22
C LYS A 105 -2.00 -3.30 7.77
N LEU A 106 -2.03 -2.69 6.60
CA LEU A 106 -0.84 -2.07 6.02
C LEU A 106 -1.19 -0.86 5.18
N TYR A 107 -0.23 0.01 4.96
CA TYR A 107 -0.28 0.95 3.87
C TYR A 107 0.90 0.73 2.93
N THR A 108 0.74 1.13 1.70
CA THR A 108 1.75 0.98 0.68
C THR A 108 1.85 2.25 -0.15
N ILE A 109 3.04 2.54 -0.63
CA ILE A 109 3.32 3.70 -1.48
C ILE A 109 3.92 3.19 -2.78
N TYR A 110 3.23 3.46 -3.89
CA TYR A 110 3.75 3.22 -5.24
C TYR A 110 4.46 4.47 -5.74
N SER A 111 5.61 4.31 -6.34
CA SER A 111 6.40 5.40 -6.92
C SER A 111 6.82 5.03 -8.34
N PRO A 112 6.15 5.60 -9.36
CA PRO A 112 4.97 6.46 -9.36
C PRO A 112 3.65 5.72 -9.08
N ALA A 113 2.52 6.39 -9.25
CA ALA A 113 1.19 5.81 -9.04
C ALA A 113 0.93 4.60 -9.93
N HIS A 114 0.26 3.58 -9.40
CA HIS A 114 -0.05 2.33 -10.09
C HIS A 114 -1.53 2.12 -10.31
N HIS A 115 -2.37 2.43 -9.32
CA HIS A 115 -3.81 2.28 -9.40
C HIS A 115 -4.48 3.54 -9.89
N LYS A 116 -5.70 3.39 -10.44
CA LYS A 116 -6.54 4.52 -10.78
C LYS A 116 -6.85 5.31 -9.50
N ASP A 117 -6.79 6.63 -9.59
CA ASP A 117 -7.07 7.50 -8.47
C ASP A 117 -8.48 7.26 -7.92
N GLY A 118 -8.62 7.31 -6.61
CA GLY A 118 -9.90 7.18 -5.92
C GLY A 118 -10.49 5.76 -5.88
N ILE A 119 -9.79 4.75 -6.36
CA ILE A 119 -10.28 3.36 -6.30
C ILE A 119 -10.46 2.90 -4.85
N VAL A 120 -11.61 2.27 -4.59
CA VAL A 120 -11.88 1.54 -3.35
C VAL A 120 -12.38 0.15 -3.72
N ARG A 121 -11.72 -0.88 -3.20
CA ARG A 121 -12.15 -2.28 -3.31
C ARG A 121 -12.38 -2.84 -1.93
N VAL A 122 -13.62 -3.20 -1.64
CA VAL A 122 -13.99 -3.77 -0.32
C VAL A 122 -13.38 -5.16 -0.18
N THR A 123 -13.38 -5.94 -1.26
CA THR A 123 -12.80 -7.29 -1.32
C THR A 123 -11.79 -7.38 -2.45
N LYS A 124 -10.92 -8.37 -2.33
CA LYS A 124 -9.92 -8.68 -3.33
C LYS A 124 -10.51 -8.96 -4.72
#